data_b4297e201309a254f8c7e906a625dd48
#
_entry.id   b4297e201309a254f8c7e906a625dd48
#
_cell.length_a   1.000
_cell.length_b   1.000
_cell.length_c   1.000
_cell.angle_alpha   90.00
_cell.angle_beta   90.00
_cell.angle_gamma   90.00
#
_symmetry.space_group_name_H-M   'P 1'
#
loop_
_entity.id
_entity.type
_entity.pdbx_description
1 polymer ?
#
loop_
_entity_poly.entity_id
_entity_poly.type
_entity_poly.pdbx_seq_one_letter_code
_entity_poly.pdbx_strand_id
1 'polypeptide(L)'
;MPNIKDIQPLPKDLAVKITILKSMMYCGVLWGLFHEGWGMMRDQDETLFPFWLNSSHAANYAKKNWPNYTPRKITPEDFERALLPTLHRLNVTPVLVRGSGKQIKLTIGQVRHFFFSGQGLHFAA
;
A
#
# COMPACT_ATOMS: atom_id res chain seq x y z
N MET A 1 4.26 -30.79 -13.81
CA MET A 1 3.15 -30.33 -14.65
C MET A 1 1.98 -29.87 -13.79
N PRO A 2 1.49 -28.70 -14.01
CA PRO A 2 0.29 -28.31 -13.27
C PRO A 2 -0.88 -29.16 -13.70
N ASN A 3 -1.70 -29.54 -12.75
CA ASN A 3 -2.93 -30.26 -13.03
C ASN A 3 -4.10 -29.38 -12.60
N ILE A 4 -5.32 -29.91 -12.71
CA ILE A 4 -6.52 -29.12 -12.38
C ILE A 4 -6.47 -28.59 -10.97
N LYS A 5 -5.84 -29.31 -10.05
CA LYS A 5 -5.73 -28.87 -8.65
C LYS A 5 -4.90 -27.60 -8.52
N ASP A 6 -4.00 -27.37 -9.46
CA ASP A 6 -3.18 -26.17 -9.45
C ASP A 6 -3.91 -24.96 -10.01
N ILE A 7 -5.04 -25.19 -10.66
CA ILE A 7 -5.90 -24.12 -11.17
C ILE A 7 -6.99 -23.89 -10.15
N GLN A 8 -6.60 -23.34 -9.01
CA GLN A 8 -7.54 -23.08 -7.94
C GLN A 8 -7.93 -21.61 -7.92
N PRO A 9 -9.09 -21.30 -7.33
CA PRO A 9 -9.42 -19.90 -7.09
C PRO A 9 -8.31 -19.23 -6.32
N LEU A 10 -8.13 -17.94 -6.54
CA LEU A 10 -7.15 -17.16 -5.82
C LEU A 10 -7.40 -17.29 -4.32
N PRO A 11 -6.34 -17.41 -3.50
CA PRO A 11 -6.50 -17.35 -2.05
C PRO A 11 -7.24 -16.08 -1.66
N LYS A 12 -8.03 -16.16 -0.60
CA LYS A 12 -8.79 -15.00 -0.13
C LYS A 12 -7.90 -13.79 0.09
N ASP A 13 -6.73 -14.00 0.68
CA ASP A 13 -5.81 -12.90 0.94
C ASP A 13 -5.36 -12.23 -0.35
N LEU A 14 -5.05 -13.03 -1.36
CA LEU A 14 -4.61 -12.48 -2.64
C LEU A 14 -5.75 -11.77 -3.35
N ALA A 15 -6.96 -12.34 -3.32
CA ALA A 15 -8.14 -11.71 -3.92
C ALA A 15 -8.44 -10.36 -3.26
N VAL A 16 -8.33 -10.31 -1.93
CA VAL A 16 -8.52 -9.05 -1.19
C VAL A 16 -7.46 -8.05 -1.58
N LYS A 17 -6.20 -8.47 -1.66
CA LYS A 17 -5.11 -7.59 -2.06
C LYS A 17 -5.34 -7.00 -3.45
N ILE A 18 -5.76 -7.83 -4.40
CA ILE A 18 -6.03 -7.36 -5.76
C ILE A 18 -7.17 -6.35 -5.77
N THR A 19 -8.24 -6.63 -5.05
CA THR A 19 -9.37 -5.71 -4.95
C THR A 19 -8.94 -4.36 -4.38
N ILE A 20 -8.14 -4.39 -3.34
CA ILE A 20 -7.65 -3.17 -2.70
C ILE A 20 -6.73 -2.40 -3.64
N LEU A 21 -5.83 -3.09 -4.33
CA LEU A 21 -4.93 -2.45 -5.28
C LEU A 21 -5.68 -1.80 -6.42
N LYS A 22 -6.74 -2.45 -6.90
CA LYS A 22 -7.60 -1.84 -7.91
C LYS A 22 -8.29 -0.58 -7.38
N SER A 23 -8.73 -0.61 -6.12
CA SER A 23 -9.32 0.57 -5.49
C SER A 23 -8.33 1.73 -5.43
N MET A 24 -7.06 1.44 -5.16
CA MET A 24 -6.01 2.45 -5.15
C MET A 24 -5.89 3.15 -6.50
N MET A 25 -6.04 2.41 -7.58
CA MET A 25 -5.98 2.99 -8.92
C MET A 25 -7.10 3.99 -9.18
N TYR A 26 -8.25 3.77 -8.58
CA TYR A 26 -9.38 4.69 -8.71
C TYR A 26 -9.29 5.88 -7.76
N CYS A 27 -8.72 5.68 -6.59
CA CYS A 27 -8.60 6.76 -5.61
C CYS A 27 -7.65 7.86 -6.07
N GLY A 28 -6.62 7.51 -6.83
CA GLY A 28 -5.66 8.47 -7.36
C GLY A 28 -4.74 9.10 -6.33
N VAL A 29 -5.00 8.88 -5.05
CA VAL A 29 -4.23 9.48 -3.95
C VAL A 29 -4.18 8.49 -2.79
N LEU A 30 -3.01 8.39 -2.19
CA LEU A 30 -2.81 7.61 -0.97
C LEU A 30 -2.42 8.55 0.16
N TRP A 31 -2.48 8.04 1.38
CA TRP A 31 -2.18 8.84 2.56
C TRP A 31 -1.21 8.09 3.46
N GLY A 32 -0.14 8.77 3.85
CA GLY A 32 0.75 8.29 4.88
C GLY A 32 0.62 9.18 6.11
N LEU A 33 1.34 8.87 7.16
CA LEU A 33 1.42 9.70 8.35
C LEU A 33 2.80 10.34 8.41
N PHE A 34 2.85 11.62 8.73
CA PHE A 34 4.07 12.40 8.65
C PHE A 34 4.26 13.26 9.91
N HIS A 35 5.48 13.21 10.45
CA HIS A 35 5.94 14.10 11.50
C HIS A 35 7.47 14.15 11.41
N GLU A 36 7.99 15.20 10.76
CA GLU A 36 9.42 15.34 10.48
C GLU A 36 9.98 14.22 9.61
N GLY A 37 9.13 13.35 9.10
CA GLY A 37 9.44 12.21 8.26
C GLY A 37 8.24 11.30 8.21
N TRP A 38 8.26 10.37 7.26
CA TRP A 38 7.18 9.40 7.11
C TRP A 38 7.15 8.46 8.30
N GLY A 39 5.95 8.20 8.81
CA GLY A 39 5.76 7.21 9.87
C GLY A 39 6.04 5.81 9.37
N MET A 40 6.80 5.07 10.16
CA MET A 40 7.14 3.67 9.87
C MET A 40 6.76 2.82 11.06
N MET A 41 6.45 1.55 10.78
CA MET A 41 6.16 0.57 11.82
C MET A 41 7.28 -0.47 11.86
N ARG A 42 7.36 -1.19 12.98
CA ARG A 42 8.19 -2.38 13.05
C ARG A 42 7.33 -3.57 13.43
N ASP A 43 7.58 -4.67 12.74
CA ASP A 43 6.96 -5.95 13.06
C ASP A 43 8.08 -6.98 13.10
N GLN A 44 8.50 -7.33 14.31
CA GLN A 44 9.67 -8.14 14.54
C GLN A 44 10.90 -7.48 13.92
N ASP A 45 11.52 -8.09 12.92
CA ASP A 45 12.71 -7.53 12.27
C ASP A 45 12.40 -6.77 11.00
N GLU A 46 11.12 -6.63 10.67
CA GLU A 46 10.69 -6.00 9.44
C GLU A 46 10.25 -4.57 9.68
N THR A 47 10.72 -3.65 8.83
CA THR A 47 10.25 -2.27 8.84
C THR A 47 9.15 -2.11 7.80
N LEU A 48 8.05 -1.49 8.20
CA LEU A 48 6.86 -1.36 7.38
C LEU A 48 6.52 0.10 7.16
N PHE A 49 6.07 0.42 5.95
CA PHE A 49 5.56 1.74 5.62
C PHE A 49 4.03 1.67 5.52
N PRO A 50 3.30 2.18 6.51
CA PRO A 50 1.84 2.14 6.48
C PRO A 50 1.29 3.25 5.62
N PHE A 51 0.24 2.94 4.86
CA PHE A 51 -0.50 3.93 4.10
C PHE A 51 -1.99 3.57 4.08
N TRP A 52 -2.80 4.56 3.80
CA TRP A 52 -4.26 4.45 3.85
C TRP A 52 -4.87 4.98 2.57
N LEU A 53 -6.10 4.51 2.28
CA LEU A 53 -6.83 4.96 1.09
C LEU A 53 -7.56 6.27 1.31
N ASN A 54 -7.81 6.66 2.56
CA ASN A 54 -8.40 7.96 2.83
C ASN A 54 -7.78 8.60 4.08
N SER A 55 -7.88 9.92 4.13
CA SER A 55 -7.22 10.69 5.18
C SER A 55 -7.86 10.49 6.55
N SER A 56 -9.17 10.22 6.61
CA SER A 56 -9.83 10.07 7.90
C SER A 56 -9.40 8.79 8.60
N HIS A 57 -9.19 7.70 7.86
CA HIS A 57 -8.67 6.48 8.45
C HIS A 57 -7.25 6.67 8.98
N ALA A 58 -6.42 7.38 8.21
CA ALA A 58 -5.07 7.70 8.65
C ALA A 58 -5.08 8.57 9.91
N ALA A 59 -5.94 9.59 9.93
CA ALA A 59 -6.07 10.48 11.08
C ALA A 59 -6.53 9.71 12.33
N ASN A 60 -7.48 8.81 12.17
CA ASN A 60 -7.96 7.99 13.29
C ASN A 60 -6.85 7.10 13.86
N TYR A 61 -6.07 6.52 12.99
CA TYR A 61 -4.93 5.70 13.42
C TYR A 61 -3.92 6.54 14.20
N ALA A 62 -3.58 7.72 13.68
CA ALA A 62 -2.64 8.61 14.33
C ALA A 62 -3.13 9.04 15.70
N LYS A 63 -4.41 9.36 15.78
CA LYS A 63 -5.01 9.80 17.05
C LYS A 63 -4.85 8.77 18.16
N LYS A 64 -4.96 7.49 17.78
CA LYS A 64 -4.86 6.38 18.75
C LYS A 64 -3.43 5.96 19.02
N ASN A 65 -2.56 5.99 18.02
CA ASN A 65 -1.25 5.36 18.12
C ASN A 65 -0.08 6.33 17.99
N TRP A 66 -0.24 7.37 17.17
CA TRP A 66 0.83 8.32 16.86
C TRP A 66 0.29 9.76 16.91
N PRO A 67 0.00 10.29 18.10
CA PRO A 67 -0.74 11.56 18.20
C PRO A 67 -0.04 12.78 17.60
N ASN A 68 1.28 12.71 17.39
CA ASN A 68 2.02 13.83 16.80
C ASN A 68 2.09 13.76 15.27
N TYR A 69 1.56 12.69 14.67
CA TYR A 69 1.61 12.50 13.23
C TYR A 69 0.33 13.02 12.58
N THR A 70 0.45 13.51 11.37
CA THR A 70 -0.70 13.98 10.58
C THR A 70 -0.74 13.30 9.23
N PRO A 71 -1.94 13.10 8.66
CA PRO A 71 -2.04 12.54 7.32
C PRO A 71 -1.38 13.44 6.30
N ARG A 72 -0.62 12.83 5.39
CA ARG A 72 0.00 13.54 4.29
C ARG A 72 -0.30 12.81 3.00
N LYS A 73 -0.75 13.57 2.02
CA LYS A 73 -1.14 13.04 0.71
C LYS A 73 0.08 12.51 -0.05
N ILE A 74 -0.12 11.40 -0.74
CA ILE A 74 0.89 10.81 -1.61
C ILE A 74 0.24 10.63 -2.98
N THR A 75 0.73 11.36 -3.97
CA THR A 75 0.23 11.19 -5.34
C THR A 75 0.82 9.92 -5.95
N PRO A 76 0.18 9.36 -6.98
CA PRO A 76 0.75 8.20 -7.67
C PRO A 76 2.16 8.46 -8.20
N GLU A 77 2.41 9.68 -8.70
CA GLU A 77 3.74 10.02 -9.19
C GLU A 77 4.78 10.00 -8.08
N ASP A 78 4.46 10.60 -6.95
CA ASP A 78 5.37 10.62 -5.81
C ASP A 78 5.60 9.21 -5.28
N PHE A 79 4.56 8.40 -5.26
CA PHE A 79 4.68 7.01 -4.82
C PHE A 79 5.64 6.25 -5.72
N GLU A 80 5.45 6.35 -7.03
CA GLU A 80 6.28 5.62 -7.99
C GLU A 80 7.71 6.15 -8.03
N ARG A 81 7.88 7.47 -8.11
CA ARG A 81 9.19 8.06 -8.39
C ARG A 81 10.06 8.20 -7.15
N ALA A 82 9.45 8.44 -6.01
CA ALA A 82 10.22 8.73 -4.80
C ALA A 82 10.08 7.64 -3.75
N LEU A 83 8.85 7.27 -3.39
CA LEU A 83 8.64 6.37 -2.27
C LEU A 83 9.00 4.93 -2.59
N LEU A 84 8.48 4.35 -3.66
CA LEU A 84 8.79 2.95 -3.97
C LEU A 84 10.28 2.69 -4.14
N PRO A 85 11.04 3.51 -4.88
CA PRO A 85 12.48 3.30 -4.96
C PRO A 85 13.17 3.39 -3.59
N THR A 86 12.75 4.33 -2.75
CA THR A 86 13.33 4.49 -1.42
C THR A 86 13.00 3.30 -0.53
N LEU A 87 11.75 2.85 -0.54
CA LEU A 87 11.34 1.68 0.24
C LEU A 87 12.12 0.45 -0.20
N HIS A 88 12.29 0.28 -1.49
CA HIS A 88 13.05 -0.84 -2.03
C HIS A 88 14.51 -0.79 -1.55
N ARG A 89 15.14 0.37 -1.68
CA ARG A 89 16.54 0.55 -1.27
C ARG A 89 16.73 0.30 0.22
N LEU A 90 15.79 0.72 1.05
CA LEU A 90 15.86 0.57 2.50
C LEU A 90 15.27 -0.73 3.00
N ASN A 91 14.80 -1.59 2.10
CA ASN A 91 14.18 -2.87 2.44
C ASN A 91 12.98 -2.69 3.36
N VAL A 92 12.13 -1.73 3.04
CA VAL A 92 10.91 -1.42 3.79
C VAL A 92 9.71 -1.96 3.01
N THR A 93 8.81 -2.63 3.71
CA THR A 93 7.63 -3.24 3.11
C THR A 93 6.44 -2.31 3.20
N PRO A 94 5.77 -1.98 2.08
CA PRO A 94 4.56 -1.19 2.14
C PRO A 94 3.40 -1.99 2.72
N VAL A 95 2.61 -1.36 3.58
CA VAL A 95 1.48 -1.99 4.25
C VAL A 95 0.25 -1.12 4.08
N LEU A 96 -0.79 -1.68 3.50
CA LEU A 96 -2.08 -0.99 3.42
C LEU A 96 -2.83 -1.24 4.72
N VAL A 97 -3.23 -0.16 5.39
CA VAL A 97 -3.99 -0.23 6.63
C VAL A 97 -5.44 0.14 6.35
N ARG A 98 -6.36 -0.77 6.67
CA ARG A 98 -7.78 -0.55 6.46
C ARG A 98 -8.39 0.21 7.62
N GLY A 99 -9.58 0.78 7.39
CA GLY A 99 -10.28 1.51 8.44
C GLY A 99 -10.57 0.67 9.68
N SER A 100 -10.70 -0.64 9.51
CA SER A 100 -10.85 -1.58 10.64
C SER A 100 -9.56 -1.80 11.41
N GLY A 101 -8.43 -1.29 10.91
CA GLY A 101 -7.12 -1.53 11.50
C GLY A 101 -6.40 -2.74 10.91
N LYS A 102 -7.04 -3.51 10.07
CA LYS A 102 -6.42 -4.67 9.44
C LYS A 102 -5.30 -4.21 8.51
N GLN A 103 -4.17 -4.89 8.58
CA GLN A 103 -2.98 -4.56 7.80
C GLN A 103 -2.75 -5.60 6.72
N ILE A 104 -2.42 -5.14 5.53
CA ILE A 104 -2.15 -6.00 4.39
C ILE A 104 -0.78 -5.64 3.85
N LYS A 105 0.19 -6.54 4.04
CA LYS A 105 1.53 -6.35 3.52
C LYS A 105 1.55 -6.59 2.01
N LEU A 106 2.22 -5.70 1.29
CA LEU A 106 2.34 -5.78 -0.16
C LEU A 106 3.81 -5.78 -0.53
N THR A 107 4.16 -6.47 -1.60
CA THR A 107 5.51 -6.34 -2.15
C THR A 107 5.56 -5.08 -3.00
N ILE A 108 6.77 -4.55 -3.16
CA ILE A 108 6.97 -3.39 -4.03
C ILE A 108 6.57 -3.75 -5.46
N GLY A 109 6.86 -4.99 -5.88
CA GLY A 109 6.46 -5.46 -7.19
C GLY A 109 4.95 -5.51 -7.36
N GLN A 110 4.21 -5.94 -6.33
CA GLN A 110 2.75 -5.95 -6.38
C GLN A 110 2.19 -4.53 -6.52
N VAL A 111 2.68 -3.61 -5.71
CA VAL A 111 2.23 -2.22 -5.78
C VAL A 111 2.52 -1.65 -7.16
N ARG A 112 3.74 -1.83 -7.65
CA ARG A 112 4.15 -1.32 -8.95
C ARG A 112 3.32 -1.91 -10.08
N HIS A 113 3.12 -3.21 -10.06
CA HIS A 113 2.38 -3.90 -11.12
C HIS A 113 0.93 -3.43 -11.18
N PHE A 114 0.22 -3.51 -10.05
CA PHE A 114 -1.21 -3.22 -10.04
C PHE A 114 -1.52 -1.73 -10.11
N PHE A 115 -0.67 -0.90 -9.54
CA PHE A 115 -0.94 0.53 -9.50
C PHE A 115 -0.50 1.23 -10.77
N PHE A 116 0.71 0.93 -11.23
CA PHE A 116 1.32 1.69 -12.32
C PHE A 116 1.22 0.98 -13.66
N SER A 117 1.42 -0.31 -13.71
CA SER A 117 1.28 -1.05 -14.97
C SER A 117 -0.16 -1.07 -15.46
N GLY A 118 -1.10 -1.16 -14.51
CA GLY A 118 -2.51 -1.10 -14.87
C GLY A 118 -2.88 0.21 -15.54
N GLN A 119 -2.32 1.30 -15.07
CA GLN A 119 -2.52 2.60 -15.68
C GLN A 119 -1.92 2.65 -17.09
N GLY A 120 -0.73 2.09 -17.24
CA GLY A 120 -0.12 2.02 -18.54
C GLY A 120 -0.95 1.24 -19.55
N LEU A 121 -1.49 0.12 -19.12
CA LEU A 121 -2.37 -0.66 -19.96
C LEU A 121 -3.64 0.11 -20.32
N HIS A 122 -4.15 0.85 -19.37
CA HIS A 122 -5.34 1.65 -19.60
C HIS A 122 -5.11 2.70 -20.68
N PHE A 123 -3.98 3.35 -20.64
CA PHE A 123 -3.65 4.37 -21.63
C PHE A 123 -3.36 3.76 -23.00
N ALA A 124 -2.90 2.55 -23.04
CA ALA A 124 -2.65 1.86 -24.29
C ALA A 124 -3.96 1.49 -25.01
N ALA A 125 -5.01 1.35 -24.25
CA ALA A 125 -6.30 1.05 -24.84
C ALA A 125 -6.94 2.29 -25.42
#